data_0f9722a324ae1d0078dfab968ef7f644
#
_entry.id   0f9722a324ae1d0078dfab968ef7f644
#
_cell.length_a   1.000
_cell.length_b   1.000
_cell.length_c   1.000
_cell.angle_alpha   90.00
_cell.angle_beta   90.00
_cell.angle_gamma   90.00
#
_symmetry.space_group_name_H-M   'P 1'
#
loop_
_entity.id
_entity.type
_entity.pdbx_description
1 polymer ?
#
loop_
_entity_poly.entity_id
_entity_poly.type
_entity_poly.pdbx_seq_one_letter_code
_entity_poly.pdbx_strand_id
1 'polypeptide(L)'
;MASHQTLRPDLKHIADQIKPASRVLDLGCADGELLAWLQSNKNVRGIGVDVDVLSIVSCVEKGLNVIQADMESGLQHFEDGSFDYVVLSLTIQAMHNIELILQEMLRVGKVGIVTFPNFGFWENRLQILIGRMPVSETIPYEWYNTPNIHFCTVKDFDQLLGKTGRNLNDP
;
A
#
# COMPACT_ATOMS: atom_id res chain seq x y z
N MET A 1 28.56 1.22 9.60
CA MET A 1 28.01 2.61 9.51
C MET A 1 26.69 2.49 8.78
N ALA A 2 25.57 2.61 9.50
CA ALA A 2 24.25 2.57 8.88
C ALA A 2 24.09 3.85 8.07
N SER A 3 24.01 3.73 6.74
CA SER A 3 23.62 4.83 5.88
C SER A 3 22.19 5.23 6.29
N HIS A 4 22.00 6.44 6.78
CA HIS A 4 20.67 7.03 6.95
C HIS A 4 20.06 7.18 5.55
N GLN A 5 19.49 6.11 5.05
CA GLN A 5 18.67 6.17 3.84
C GLN A 5 17.43 6.95 4.20
N THR A 6 17.30 8.13 3.65
CA THR A 6 16.13 8.99 3.83
C THR A 6 14.96 8.32 3.12
N LEU A 7 14.00 7.80 3.87
CA LEU A 7 12.79 7.18 3.32
C LEU A 7 11.99 8.21 2.50
N ARG A 8 11.40 7.79 1.39
CA ARG A 8 10.52 8.64 0.59
C ARG A 8 9.40 9.23 1.49
N PRO A 9 8.95 10.48 1.23
CA PRO A 9 7.98 11.16 2.09
C PRO A 9 6.67 10.38 2.28
N ASP A 10 6.16 9.74 1.23
CA ASP A 10 4.95 8.92 1.27
C ASP A 10 5.10 7.71 2.18
N LEU A 11 6.22 6.99 2.06
CA LEU A 11 6.54 5.85 2.92
C LEU A 11 6.84 6.27 4.36
N LYS A 12 7.39 7.49 4.55
CA LYS A 12 7.64 8.04 5.88
C LYS A 12 6.35 8.23 6.66
N HIS A 13 5.28 8.74 6.02
CA HIS A 13 3.96 8.86 6.64
C HIS A 13 3.39 7.52 7.09
N ILE A 14 3.55 6.46 6.29
CA ILE A 14 3.17 5.10 6.67
C ILE A 14 4.01 4.64 7.86
N ALA A 15 5.33 4.77 7.73
CA ALA A 15 6.26 4.33 8.77
C ALA A 15 6.00 4.98 10.13
N ASP A 16 5.62 6.27 10.15
CA ASP A 16 5.35 7.01 11.39
C ASP A 16 4.13 6.45 12.15
N GLN A 17 3.16 5.85 11.47
CA GLN A 17 1.98 5.23 12.09
C GLN A 17 2.27 3.83 12.68
N ILE A 18 3.32 3.15 12.22
CA ILE A 18 3.64 1.79 12.66
C ILE A 18 4.45 1.84 13.96
N LYS A 19 3.97 1.13 15.00
CA LYS A 19 4.64 1.03 16.30
C LYS A 19 5.89 0.16 16.21
N PRO A 20 6.93 0.45 17.02
CA PRO A 20 8.11 -0.43 17.11
C PRO A 20 7.76 -1.87 17.51
N ALA A 21 8.59 -2.82 17.06
CA ALA A 21 8.48 -4.26 17.33
C ALA A 21 7.16 -4.92 16.85
N SER A 22 6.41 -4.27 15.98
CA SER A 22 5.17 -4.79 15.37
C SER A 22 5.45 -5.87 14.32
N ARG A 23 4.42 -6.67 14.02
CA ARG A 23 4.37 -7.56 12.85
C ARG A 23 3.67 -6.83 11.72
N VAL A 24 4.33 -6.71 10.58
CA VAL A 24 3.84 -5.95 9.42
C VAL A 24 3.79 -6.84 8.18
N LEU A 25 2.67 -6.81 7.48
CA LEU A 25 2.52 -7.37 6.14
C LEU A 25 2.47 -6.21 5.15
N ASP A 26 3.36 -6.21 4.15
CA ASP A 26 3.44 -5.17 3.12
C ASP A 26 3.05 -5.78 1.77
N LEU A 27 1.89 -5.39 1.26
CA LEU A 27 1.28 -5.89 0.04
C LEU A 27 1.67 -5.00 -1.14
N GLY A 28 2.31 -5.57 -2.16
CA GLY A 28 2.97 -4.81 -3.22
C GLY A 28 4.22 -4.13 -2.70
N CYS A 29 5.09 -4.90 -2.03
CA CYS A 29 6.24 -4.34 -1.30
C CYS A 29 7.34 -3.77 -2.23
N ALA A 30 7.23 -3.96 -3.53
CA ALA A 30 8.21 -3.54 -4.54
C ALA A 30 9.65 -3.94 -4.13
N ASP A 31 10.58 -3.01 -4.14
CA ASP A 31 11.98 -3.27 -3.75
C ASP A 31 12.19 -3.39 -2.22
N GLY A 32 11.13 -3.33 -1.41
CA GLY A 32 11.18 -3.51 0.04
C GLY A 32 11.71 -2.31 0.83
N GLU A 33 11.73 -1.09 0.26
CA GLU A 33 12.25 0.11 0.91
C GLU A 33 11.59 0.36 2.28
N LEU A 34 10.26 0.26 2.36
CA LEU A 34 9.51 0.44 3.61
C LEU A 34 9.90 -0.60 4.66
N LEU A 35 9.89 -1.88 4.29
CA LEU A 35 10.22 -2.97 5.22
C LEU A 35 11.66 -2.90 5.73
N ALA A 36 12.62 -2.60 4.85
CA ALA A 36 14.02 -2.44 5.22
C ALA A 36 14.19 -1.31 6.25
N TRP A 37 13.53 -0.18 6.01
CA TRP A 37 13.56 0.95 6.93
C TRP A 37 12.91 0.61 8.28
N LEU A 38 11.72 -0.02 8.27
CA LEU A 38 11.00 -0.43 9.48
C LEU A 38 11.77 -1.45 10.31
N GLN A 39 12.40 -2.41 9.66
CA GLN A 39 13.24 -3.40 10.32
C GLN A 39 14.45 -2.75 11.00
N SER A 40 15.14 -1.85 10.30
CA SER A 40 16.35 -1.19 10.80
C SER A 40 16.08 -0.16 11.90
N ASN A 41 14.96 0.58 11.82
CA ASN A 41 14.70 1.74 12.68
C ASN A 41 13.67 1.47 13.78
N LYS A 42 12.78 0.49 13.60
CA LYS A 42 11.69 0.18 14.53
C LYS A 42 11.67 -1.27 15.00
N ASN A 43 12.66 -2.10 14.62
CA ASN A 43 12.72 -3.52 14.95
C ASN A 43 11.44 -4.29 14.60
N VAL A 44 10.81 -3.92 13.47
CA VAL A 44 9.61 -4.54 12.94
C VAL A 44 9.94 -5.92 12.36
N ARG A 45 9.04 -6.89 12.54
CA ARG A 45 9.08 -8.17 11.83
C ARG A 45 8.15 -8.06 10.62
N GLY A 46 8.73 -7.82 9.45
CA GLY A 46 8.00 -7.62 8.21
C GLY A 46 7.99 -8.85 7.31
N ILE A 47 6.88 -9.03 6.59
CA ILE A 47 6.78 -9.91 5.43
C ILE A 47 6.28 -9.05 4.27
N GLY A 48 6.99 -9.10 3.13
CA GLY A 48 6.55 -8.47 1.88
C GLY A 48 5.89 -9.49 0.97
N VAL A 49 4.91 -9.05 0.21
CA VAL A 49 4.28 -9.82 -0.87
C VAL A 49 4.35 -8.99 -2.15
N ASP A 50 4.84 -9.58 -3.22
CA ASP A 50 4.86 -8.97 -4.55
C ASP A 50 4.73 -10.03 -5.63
N VAL A 51 4.19 -9.67 -6.80
CA VAL A 51 4.10 -10.55 -7.95
C VAL A 51 5.36 -10.48 -8.81
N ASP A 52 6.07 -9.36 -8.79
CA ASP A 52 7.23 -9.11 -9.63
C ASP A 52 8.49 -9.79 -9.08
N VAL A 53 9.08 -10.66 -9.90
CA VAL A 53 10.29 -11.42 -9.54
C VAL A 53 11.48 -10.51 -9.23
N LEU A 54 11.64 -9.40 -9.96
CA LEU A 54 12.77 -8.49 -9.76
C LEU A 54 12.66 -7.75 -8.42
N SER A 55 11.45 -7.38 -8.04
CA SER A 55 11.12 -6.83 -6.72
C SER A 55 11.48 -7.82 -5.61
N ILE A 56 11.06 -9.09 -5.75
CA ILE A 56 11.39 -10.16 -4.79
C ILE A 56 12.90 -10.35 -4.66
N VAL A 57 13.65 -10.40 -5.77
CA VAL A 57 15.11 -10.53 -5.74
C VAL A 57 15.75 -9.37 -4.97
N SER A 58 15.33 -8.12 -5.27
CA SER A 58 15.81 -6.93 -4.56
C SER A 58 15.57 -6.99 -3.04
N CYS A 59 14.39 -7.47 -2.64
CA CYS A 59 14.06 -7.67 -1.23
C CYS A 59 14.94 -8.72 -0.56
N VAL A 60 15.18 -9.86 -1.24
CA VAL A 60 16.05 -10.94 -0.73
C VAL A 60 17.49 -10.45 -0.55
N GLU A 61 18.02 -9.66 -1.49
CA GLU A 61 19.35 -9.05 -1.40
C GLU A 61 19.48 -8.12 -0.18
N LYS A 62 18.37 -7.46 0.22
CA LYS A 62 18.29 -6.65 1.44
C LYS A 62 18.07 -7.46 2.73
N GLY A 63 17.97 -8.80 2.63
CA GLY A 63 17.73 -9.68 3.79
C GLY A 63 16.31 -9.61 4.35
N LEU A 64 15.32 -9.25 3.51
CA LEU A 64 13.91 -9.17 3.89
C LEU A 64 13.20 -10.51 3.69
N ASN A 65 12.19 -10.77 4.52
CA ASN A 65 11.28 -11.90 4.30
C ASN A 65 10.23 -11.51 3.28
N VAL A 66 10.16 -12.23 2.16
CA VAL A 66 9.24 -11.93 1.08
C VAL A 66 8.65 -13.20 0.48
N ILE A 67 7.44 -13.08 -0.06
CA ILE A 67 6.70 -14.13 -0.75
C ILE A 67 6.32 -13.60 -2.13
N GLN A 68 6.68 -14.36 -3.18
CA GLN A 68 6.17 -14.08 -4.50
C GLN A 68 4.76 -14.67 -4.61
N ALA A 69 3.74 -13.81 -4.64
CA ALA A 69 2.35 -14.21 -4.77
C ALA A 69 1.50 -13.09 -5.38
N ASP A 70 0.42 -13.50 -6.04
CA ASP A 70 -0.64 -12.59 -6.44
C ASP A 70 -1.59 -12.38 -5.26
N MET A 71 -1.61 -11.18 -4.71
CA MET A 71 -2.46 -10.81 -3.59
C MET A 71 -3.96 -10.80 -3.96
N GLU A 72 -4.31 -10.69 -5.25
CA GLU A 72 -5.71 -10.75 -5.70
C GLU A 72 -6.30 -12.16 -5.58
N SER A 73 -5.48 -13.19 -5.48
CA SER A 73 -5.93 -14.55 -5.17
C SER A 73 -6.33 -14.74 -3.70
N GLY A 74 -6.14 -13.72 -2.87
CA GLY A 74 -6.41 -13.70 -1.44
C GLY A 74 -5.19 -14.01 -0.58
N LEU A 75 -5.30 -13.71 0.71
CA LEU A 75 -4.24 -13.90 1.70
C LEU A 75 -4.43 -15.20 2.51
N GLN A 76 -4.92 -16.27 1.85
CA GLN A 76 -5.34 -17.54 2.47
C GLN A 76 -4.21 -18.24 3.26
N HIS A 77 -2.95 -17.93 2.94
CA HIS A 77 -1.79 -18.49 3.63
C HIS A 77 -1.50 -17.83 4.98
N PHE A 78 -2.19 -16.72 5.30
CA PHE A 78 -2.02 -16.01 6.55
C PHE A 78 -3.23 -16.24 7.47
N GLU A 79 -2.94 -16.51 8.74
CA GLU A 79 -3.95 -16.69 9.78
C GLU A 79 -4.60 -15.34 10.16
N ASP A 80 -5.85 -15.42 10.64
CA ASP A 80 -6.58 -14.25 11.12
C ASP A 80 -5.82 -13.54 12.25
N GLY A 81 -5.72 -12.21 12.15
CA GLY A 81 -5.05 -11.37 13.15
C GLY A 81 -3.55 -11.63 13.34
N SER A 82 -2.91 -12.29 12.36
CA SER A 82 -1.49 -12.63 12.45
C SER A 82 -0.56 -11.43 12.37
N PHE A 83 -1.05 -10.28 11.88
CA PHE A 83 -0.28 -9.04 11.77
C PHE A 83 -0.88 -7.91 12.62
N ASP A 84 -0.01 -7.02 13.12
CA ASP A 84 -0.44 -5.81 13.80
C ASP A 84 -0.83 -4.73 12.78
N TYR A 85 -0.13 -4.68 11.63
CA TYR A 85 -0.41 -3.78 10.52
C TYR A 85 -0.34 -4.53 9.19
N VAL A 86 -1.26 -4.21 8.29
CA VAL A 86 -1.20 -4.61 6.88
C VAL A 86 -1.18 -3.35 6.03
N VAL A 87 -0.15 -3.20 5.22
CA VAL A 87 0.08 -2.03 4.37
C VAL A 87 -0.23 -2.37 2.92
N LEU A 88 -0.90 -1.47 2.22
CA LEU A 88 -1.13 -1.50 0.77
C LEU A 88 -0.84 -0.11 0.23
N SER A 89 0.40 0.10 -0.26
CA SER A 89 0.87 1.42 -0.65
C SER A 89 0.87 1.59 -2.17
N LEU A 90 0.09 2.56 -2.66
CA LEU A 90 0.01 2.94 -4.08
C LEU A 90 -0.24 1.75 -5.04
N THR A 91 -0.98 0.75 -4.60
CA THR A 91 -1.24 -0.48 -5.35
C THR A 91 -2.73 -0.68 -5.63
N ILE A 92 -3.61 -0.23 -4.72
CA ILE A 92 -5.05 -0.48 -4.78
C ILE A 92 -5.71 -0.03 -6.10
N GLN A 93 -5.21 1.03 -6.71
CA GLN A 93 -5.76 1.56 -7.97
C GLN A 93 -5.49 0.65 -9.19
N ALA A 94 -4.56 -0.27 -9.09
CA ALA A 94 -4.23 -1.24 -10.14
C ALA A 94 -4.88 -2.62 -9.94
N MET A 95 -5.63 -2.81 -8.85
CA MET A 95 -6.25 -4.09 -8.50
C MET A 95 -7.64 -4.24 -9.09
N HIS A 96 -8.02 -5.46 -9.50
CA HIS A 96 -9.35 -5.75 -10.04
C HIS A 96 -10.40 -5.95 -8.95
N ASN A 97 -10.01 -6.57 -7.81
CA ASN A 97 -10.94 -6.90 -6.72
C ASN A 97 -10.59 -6.19 -5.41
N ILE A 98 -10.89 -4.88 -5.37
CA ILE A 98 -10.59 -4.02 -4.21
C ILE A 98 -11.33 -4.50 -2.94
N GLU A 99 -12.60 -4.92 -3.07
CA GLU A 99 -13.39 -5.31 -1.89
C GLU A 99 -12.80 -6.56 -1.22
N LEU A 100 -12.38 -7.55 -2.02
CA LEU A 100 -11.76 -8.76 -1.50
C LEU A 100 -10.47 -8.45 -0.75
N ILE A 101 -9.57 -7.67 -1.33
CA ILE A 101 -8.29 -7.39 -0.69
C ILE A 101 -8.46 -6.59 0.60
N LEU A 102 -9.40 -5.63 0.65
CA LEU A 102 -9.70 -4.90 1.87
C LEU A 102 -10.25 -5.80 2.98
N GLN A 103 -11.14 -6.76 2.63
CA GLN A 103 -11.64 -7.75 3.57
C GLN A 103 -10.52 -8.64 4.11
N GLU A 104 -9.67 -9.14 3.23
CA GLU A 104 -8.52 -9.97 3.61
C GLU A 104 -7.50 -9.20 4.46
N MET A 105 -7.19 -7.95 4.13
CA MET A 105 -6.33 -7.10 4.96
C MET A 105 -6.88 -6.96 6.38
N LEU A 106 -8.19 -6.78 6.51
CA LEU A 106 -8.86 -6.65 7.81
C LEU A 106 -9.02 -8.00 8.54
N ARG A 107 -8.99 -9.12 7.82
CA ARG A 107 -8.97 -10.46 8.40
C ARG A 107 -7.61 -10.78 9.02
N VAL A 108 -6.53 -10.55 8.26
CA VAL A 108 -5.17 -10.94 8.67
C VAL A 108 -4.50 -9.91 9.57
N GLY A 109 -4.94 -8.64 9.53
CA GLY A 109 -4.35 -7.53 10.28
C GLY A 109 -5.30 -6.86 11.27
N LYS A 110 -4.72 -6.31 12.35
CA LYS A 110 -5.47 -5.48 13.31
C LYS A 110 -5.76 -4.08 12.75
N VAL A 111 -4.81 -3.53 11.99
CA VAL A 111 -4.88 -2.20 11.37
C VAL A 111 -4.47 -2.31 9.92
N GLY A 112 -5.33 -1.82 9.00
CA GLY A 112 -5.01 -1.66 7.59
C GLY A 112 -4.54 -0.24 7.31
N ILE A 113 -3.44 -0.09 6.57
CA ILE A 113 -2.95 1.21 6.07
C ILE A 113 -2.98 1.15 4.55
N VAL A 114 -3.80 2.01 3.94
CA VAL A 114 -3.92 2.06 2.48
C VAL A 114 -3.56 3.46 2.00
N THR A 115 -2.71 3.54 0.98
CA THR A 115 -2.42 4.79 0.30
C THR A 115 -2.76 4.69 -1.18
N PHE A 116 -3.26 5.78 -1.74
CA PHE A 116 -3.63 5.86 -3.16
C PHE A 116 -3.54 7.31 -3.66
N PRO A 117 -3.35 7.52 -4.96
CA PRO A 117 -3.41 8.84 -5.56
C PRO A 117 -4.83 9.42 -5.43
N ASN A 118 -4.98 10.54 -4.71
CA ASN A 118 -6.28 11.19 -4.58
C ASN A 118 -6.65 11.93 -5.87
N PHE A 119 -7.52 11.31 -6.69
CA PHE A 119 -8.01 11.92 -7.93
C PHE A 119 -8.80 13.21 -7.70
N GLY A 120 -9.38 13.37 -6.50
CA GLY A 120 -10.09 14.59 -6.08
C GLY A 120 -9.17 15.73 -5.58
N PHE A 121 -7.84 15.63 -5.70
CA PHE A 121 -6.93 16.71 -5.35
C PHE A 121 -7.18 17.95 -6.24
N TRP A 122 -6.99 19.15 -5.69
CA TRP A 122 -7.44 20.37 -6.37
C TRP A 122 -6.77 20.58 -7.74
N GLU A 123 -5.50 20.23 -7.91
CA GLU A 123 -4.81 20.32 -9.20
C GLU A 123 -5.41 19.40 -10.26
N ASN A 124 -5.79 18.18 -9.87
CA ASN A 124 -6.45 17.24 -10.75
C ASN A 124 -7.82 17.76 -11.19
N ARG A 125 -8.58 18.35 -10.24
CA ARG A 125 -9.87 18.99 -10.55
C ARG A 125 -9.73 20.15 -11.54
N LEU A 126 -8.69 20.96 -11.40
CA LEU A 126 -8.42 22.06 -12.32
C LEU A 126 -8.10 21.54 -13.72
N GLN A 127 -7.29 20.49 -13.83
CA GLN A 127 -6.98 19.86 -15.13
C GLN A 127 -8.26 19.34 -15.81
N ILE A 128 -9.16 18.68 -15.07
CA ILE A 128 -10.45 18.21 -15.58
C ILE A 128 -11.33 19.40 -16.04
N LEU A 129 -11.37 20.48 -15.25
CA LEU A 129 -12.17 21.66 -15.56
C LEU A 129 -11.75 22.30 -16.90
N ILE A 130 -10.48 22.24 -17.24
CA ILE A 130 -9.97 22.74 -18.55
C ILE A 130 -9.98 21.66 -19.65
N GLY A 131 -10.64 20.50 -19.42
CA GLY A 131 -10.85 19.45 -20.42
C GLY A 131 -9.66 18.51 -20.61
N ARG A 132 -8.79 18.34 -19.61
CA ARG A 132 -7.64 17.44 -19.66
C ARG A 132 -7.74 16.34 -18.60
N MET A 133 -7.27 15.13 -18.94
CA MET A 133 -7.05 14.10 -17.95
C MET A 133 -5.87 14.48 -17.04
N PRO A 134 -5.98 14.29 -15.72
CA PRO A 134 -4.95 14.68 -14.79
C PRO A 134 -3.66 13.88 -14.97
N VAL A 135 -2.55 14.61 -15.01
CA VAL A 135 -1.20 14.06 -14.88
C VAL A 135 -0.50 14.84 -13.77
N SER A 136 0.05 14.15 -12.79
CA SER A 136 0.69 14.75 -11.61
C SER A 136 1.81 13.82 -11.11
N GLU A 137 2.58 14.27 -10.10
CA GLU A 137 3.61 13.43 -9.48
C GLU A 137 3.05 12.10 -8.92
N THR A 138 1.82 12.11 -8.43
CA THR A 138 1.15 10.91 -7.90
C THR A 138 0.36 10.13 -8.95
N ILE A 139 0.11 10.72 -10.13
CA ILE A 139 -0.54 10.11 -11.29
C ILE A 139 0.35 10.42 -12.51
N PRO A 140 1.53 9.78 -12.64
CA PRO A 140 2.53 10.16 -13.64
C PRO A 140 2.27 9.61 -15.05
N TYR A 141 1.14 8.94 -15.26
CA TYR A 141 0.80 8.27 -16.51
C TYR A 141 -0.21 9.06 -17.32
N GLU A 142 -0.08 8.98 -18.62
CA GLU A 142 -1.14 9.45 -19.54
C GLU A 142 -2.33 8.49 -19.52
N TRP A 143 -3.50 8.96 -19.91
CA TRP A 143 -4.75 8.20 -19.87
C TRP A 143 -4.72 6.87 -20.66
N TYR A 144 -3.81 6.75 -21.65
CA TYR A 144 -3.72 5.58 -22.55
C TYR A 144 -2.63 4.57 -22.15
N ASN A 145 -1.71 4.91 -21.23
CA ASN A 145 -0.61 4.03 -20.82
C ASN A 145 -0.55 3.76 -19.31
N THR A 146 -1.60 4.17 -18.59
CA THR A 146 -1.68 3.97 -17.13
C THR A 146 -1.95 2.51 -16.77
N PRO A 147 -1.26 1.93 -15.78
CA PRO A 147 -1.62 0.66 -15.18
C PRO A 147 -2.82 0.76 -14.24
N ASN A 148 -3.24 1.98 -13.90
CA ASN A 148 -4.33 2.21 -12.97
C ASN A 148 -5.68 1.95 -13.66
N ILE A 149 -6.48 1.07 -13.10
CA ILE A 149 -7.82 0.72 -13.58
C ILE A 149 -8.91 1.40 -12.76
N HIS A 150 -8.56 1.90 -11.56
CA HIS A 150 -9.48 2.62 -10.70
C HIS A 150 -8.93 3.97 -10.30
N PHE A 151 -9.82 4.97 -10.28
CA PHE A 151 -9.54 6.30 -9.76
C PHE A 151 -10.58 6.63 -8.70
N CYS A 152 -10.14 7.03 -7.53
CA CYS A 152 -11.05 7.40 -6.45
C CYS A 152 -10.61 8.69 -5.76
N THR A 153 -11.55 9.30 -5.07
CA THR A 153 -11.27 10.35 -4.11
C THR A 153 -11.25 9.76 -2.70
N VAL A 154 -10.71 10.50 -1.73
CA VAL A 154 -10.79 10.09 -0.32
C VAL A 154 -12.23 9.81 0.11
N LYS A 155 -13.20 10.62 -0.37
CA LYS A 155 -14.61 10.45 -0.05
C LYS A 155 -15.20 9.17 -0.62
N ASP A 156 -14.81 8.78 -1.84
CA ASP A 156 -15.28 7.52 -2.47
C ASP A 156 -14.73 6.31 -1.72
N PHE A 157 -13.46 6.38 -1.32
CA PHE A 157 -12.82 5.33 -0.54
C PHE A 157 -13.47 5.16 0.84
N ASP A 158 -13.76 6.26 1.52
CA ASP A 158 -14.51 6.26 2.81
C ASP A 158 -15.89 5.62 2.67
N GLN A 159 -16.61 5.92 1.60
CA GLN A 159 -17.90 5.29 1.31
C GLN A 159 -17.78 3.78 1.06
N LEU A 160 -16.71 3.34 0.40
CA LEU A 160 -16.44 1.91 0.20
C LEU A 160 -16.20 1.21 1.53
N LEU A 161 -15.37 1.78 2.41
CA LEU A 161 -15.10 1.23 3.74
C LEU A 161 -16.36 1.19 4.61
N GLY A 162 -17.23 2.21 4.53
CA GLY A 162 -18.52 2.20 5.22
C GLY A 162 -19.43 1.04 4.79
N LYS A 163 -19.38 0.64 3.52
CA LYS A 163 -20.10 -0.55 3.01
C LYS A 163 -19.51 -1.86 3.49
N THR A 164 -18.19 -1.93 3.66
CA THR A 164 -17.51 -3.12 4.20
C THR A 164 -17.64 -3.25 5.73
N GLY A 165 -18.33 -2.31 6.39
CA GLY A 165 -18.72 -2.41 7.81
C GLY A 165 -17.63 -1.96 8.81
N ARG A 166 -16.66 -1.22 8.38
CA ARG A 166 -15.61 -0.67 9.26
C ARG A 166 -15.32 0.80 8.93
N ASN A 167 -15.25 1.64 9.96
CA ASN A 167 -14.87 3.03 9.86
C ASN A 167 -13.35 3.18 9.89
N LEU A 168 -12.83 4.10 9.08
CA LEU A 168 -11.40 4.48 9.04
C LEU A 168 -10.85 5.03 10.36
N ASN A 169 -11.73 5.39 11.32
CA ASN A 169 -11.38 6.07 12.57
C ASN A 169 -11.51 5.19 13.82
N ASP A 170 -11.73 3.90 13.69
CA ASP A 170 -11.64 2.99 14.84
C ASP A 170 -10.17 2.58 15.04
N PRO A 171 -9.57 2.96 16.20
CA PRO A 171 -8.18 2.67 16.52
C PRO A 171 -7.94 1.18 16.77
#